data_91ffa985f240401668cd7a62d84228cf
#
_entry.id   91ffa985f240401668cd7a62d84228cf
#
_cell.length_a   1.000
_cell.length_b   1.000
_cell.length_c   1.000
_cell.angle_alpha   90.00
_cell.angle_beta   90.00
_cell.angle_gamma   90.00
#
_symmetry.space_group_name_H-M   'P 1'
#
loop_
_entity.id
_entity.type
_entity.pdbx_description
1 polymer ?
#
loop_
_entity_poly.entity_id
_entity_poly.type
_entity_poly.pdbx_seq_one_letter_code
_entity_poly.pdbx_strand_id
1 'polypeptide(L)'
;IKWTVGTVIVVLLVVAILLGNSSLFYTARPALQVGDVKYSSAEVNYAYRTAYLSFCNQYSSILSSIGFDTKKPLDEQKCTISEEFDTWDDYFKNAAKQNLVQVTALCDAAKKAGITLDEDDQHEVDEQFSYIELSAKQYKYSSVSKYLQAVYGNGVTKKVARHMLELSQLASKYSQQQYDSYTYTDEQIAENYAENKNSYDVFNYQYYLVKAATEETTGADGNTST
;
A
#
# COMPACT_ATOMS: atom_id res chain seq x y z
N ILE A 1 19.07 -26.97 -45.45
CA ILE A 1 19.49 -25.62 -44.98
C ILE A 1 18.25 -24.75 -44.63
N LYS A 2 17.17 -24.67 -45.43
CA LYS A 2 15.99 -23.85 -45.12
C LYS A 2 15.19 -24.33 -43.90
N TRP A 3 15.12 -25.64 -43.66
CA TRP A 3 14.44 -26.23 -42.49
C TRP A 3 15.20 -25.99 -41.17
N THR A 4 16.50 -26.01 -41.21
CA THR A 4 17.33 -25.76 -40.02
C THR A 4 17.24 -24.32 -39.51
N VAL A 5 17.16 -23.34 -40.44
CA VAL A 5 17.01 -21.91 -40.06
C VAL A 5 15.63 -21.68 -39.45
N GLY A 6 14.56 -22.25 -39.99
CA GLY A 6 13.21 -22.14 -39.42
C GLY A 6 13.13 -22.74 -38.02
N THR A 7 13.72 -23.90 -37.80
CA THR A 7 13.77 -24.55 -36.46
C THR A 7 14.54 -23.71 -35.45
N VAL A 8 15.67 -23.13 -35.84
CA VAL A 8 16.45 -22.24 -34.95
C VAL A 8 15.65 -21.00 -34.54
N ILE A 9 14.93 -20.37 -35.50
CA ILE A 9 14.09 -19.20 -35.20
C ILE A 9 12.97 -19.56 -34.23
N VAL A 10 12.28 -20.70 -34.42
CA VAL A 10 11.23 -21.16 -33.52
C VAL A 10 11.79 -21.43 -32.11
N VAL A 11 12.93 -22.09 -32.01
CA VAL A 11 13.60 -22.34 -30.71
C VAL A 11 13.97 -21.03 -30.03
N LEU A 12 14.52 -20.05 -30.73
CA LEU A 12 14.84 -18.74 -30.19
C LEU A 12 13.61 -17.98 -29.72
N LEU A 13 12.50 -18.04 -30.47
CA LEU A 13 11.23 -17.44 -30.06
C LEU A 13 10.66 -18.11 -28.79
N VAL A 14 10.69 -19.43 -28.71
CA VAL A 14 10.25 -20.17 -27.52
C VAL A 14 11.12 -19.82 -26.31
N VAL A 15 12.44 -19.77 -26.49
CA VAL A 15 13.38 -19.36 -25.43
C VAL A 15 13.11 -17.92 -25.01
N ALA A 16 12.88 -17.01 -25.95
CA ALA A 16 12.56 -15.61 -25.63
C ALA A 16 11.23 -15.47 -24.85
N ILE A 17 10.20 -16.24 -25.21
CA ILE A 17 8.92 -16.29 -24.48
C ILE A 17 9.11 -16.88 -23.08
N LEU A 18 9.86 -17.96 -22.95
CA LEU A 18 10.13 -18.58 -21.65
C LEU A 18 10.95 -17.67 -20.73
N LEU A 19 11.95 -16.98 -21.28
CA LEU A 19 12.73 -16.00 -20.54
C LEU A 19 11.91 -14.76 -20.17
N GLY A 20 11.08 -14.26 -21.10
CA GLY A 20 10.21 -13.11 -20.87
C GLY A 20 9.15 -13.35 -19.79
N ASN A 21 8.69 -14.60 -19.63
CA ASN A 21 7.76 -15.00 -18.57
C ASN A 21 8.44 -15.55 -17.32
N SER A 22 9.77 -15.66 -17.32
CA SER A 22 10.48 -16.19 -16.17
C SER A 22 10.61 -15.13 -15.07
N SER A 23 10.55 -15.56 -13.80
CA SER A 23 10.81 -14.67 -12.66
C SER A 23 12.21 -14.04 -12.73
N LEU A 24 13.17 -14.72 -13.36
CA LEU A 24 14.54 -14.22 -13.57
C LEU A 24 14.58 -12.91 -14.36
N PHE A 25 13.74 -12.77 -15.39
CA PHE A 25 13.67 -11.54 -16.17
C PHE A 25 13.29 -10.33 -15.31
N TYR A 26 12.31 -10.51 -14.43
CA TYR A 26 11.80 -9.44 -13.56
C TYR A 26 12.70 -9.17 -12.35
N THR A 27 13.42 -10.18 -11.86
CA THR A 27 14.33 -10.02 -10.71
C THR A 27 15.71 -9.53 -11.11
N ALA A 28 16.15 -9.76 -12.35
CA ALA A 28 17.48 -9.34 -12.83
C ALA A 28 17.52 -7.90 -13.36
N ARG A 29 16.36 -7.32 -13.78
CA ARG A 29 16.33 -5.98 -14.36
C ARG A 29 16.03 -4.93 -13.31
N PRO A 30 16.93 -3.94 -13.10
CA PRO A 30 16.65 -2.79 -12.27
C PRO A 30 15.54 -1.95 -12.95
N ALA A 31 14.50 -1.61 -12.18
CA ALA A 31 13.39 -0.78 -12.63
C ALA A 31 13.37 0.59 -11.93
N LEU A 32 13.95 0.66 -10.72
CA LEU A 32 14.05 1.89 -9.96
C LEU A 32 15.39 1.92 -9.24
N GLN A 33 16.01 3.10 -9.17
CA GLN A 33 17.18 3.34 -8.35
C GLN A 33 16.88 4.48 -7.36
N VAL A 34 17.18 4.23 -6.09
CA VAL A 34 17.04 5.19 -4.98
C VAL A 34 18.38 5.27 -4.26
N GLY A 35 19.09 6.37 -4.45
CA GLY A 35 20.49 6.46 -4.01
C GLY A 35 21.34 5.36 -4.65
N ASP A 36 22.00 4.57 -3.83
CA ASP A 36 22.82 3.43 -4.27
C ASP A 36 22.03 2.11 -4.38
N VAL A 37 20.77 2.08 -3.92
CA VAL A 37 19.93 0.89 -3.93
C VAL A 37 19.21 0.78 -5.27
N LYS A 38 19.28 -0.42 -5.88
CA LYS A 38 18.57 -0.75 -7.12
C LYS A 38 17.48 -1.76 -6.84
N TYR A 39 16.25 -1.39 -7.16
CA TYR A 39 15.09 -2.25 -7.08
C TYR A 39 14.80 -2.90 -8.42
N SER A 40 14.62 -4.21 -8.41
CA SER A 40 14.20 -4.98 -9.58
C SER A 40 12.74 -4.67 -9.95
N SER A 41 12.35 -5.02 -11.18
CA SER A 41 10.95 -4.90 -11.61
C SER A 41 9.99 -5.69 -10.70
N ALA A 42 10.43 -6.82 -10.15
CA ALA A 42 9.62 -7.62 -9.23
C ALA A 42 9.37 -6.90 -7.89
N GLU A 43 10.37 -6.23 -7.34
CA GLU A 43 10.25 -5.44 -6.10
C GLU A 43 9.38 -4.20 -6.31
N VAL A 44 9.53 -3.53 -7.45
CA VAL A 44 8.65 -2.40 -7.82
C VAL A 44 7.19 -2.88 -8.00
N ASN A 45 6.96 -4.03 -8.63
CA ASN A 45 5.63 -4.63 -8.75
C ASN A 45 5.03 -4.94 -7.37
N TYR A 46 5.83 -5.50 -6.46
CA TYR A 46 5.40 -5.75 -5.09
C TYR A 46 4.95 -4.45 -4.40
N ALA A 47 5.78 -3.41 -4.42
CA ALA A 47 5.46 -2.11 -3.83
C ALA A 47 4.22 -1.47 -4.46
N TYR A 48 4.08 -1.52 -5.78
CA TYR A 48 2.92 -1.01 -6.51
C TYR A 48 1.63 -1.71 -6.08
N ARG A 49 1.64 -3.04 -6.05
CA ARG A 49 0.46 -3.81 -5.66
C ARG A 49 0.14 -3.68 -4.18
N THR A 50 1.15 -3.54 -3.33
CA THR A 50 0.95 -3.24 -1.90
C THR A 50 0.26 -1.90 -1.72
N ALA A 51 0.70 -0.84 -2.41
CA ALA A 51 0.06 0.47 -2.38
C ALA A 51 -1.41 0.40 -2.85
N TYR A 52 -1.67 -0.29 -3.97
CA TYR A 52 -3.02 -0.52 -4.49
C TYR A 52 -3.92 -1.26 -3.47
N LEU A 53 -3.44 -2.39 -2.92
CA LEU A 53 -4.22 -3.20 -2.00
C LEU A 53 -4.50 -2.46 -0.69
N SER A 54 -3.52 -1.74 -0.16
CA SER A 54 -3.68 -0.90 1.03
C SER A 54 -4.72 0.19 0.80
N PHE A 55 -4.67 0.87 -0.34
CA PHE A 55 -5.65 1.87 -0.72
C PHE A 55 -7.07 1.28 -0.82
N CYS A 56 -7.22 0.16 -1.54
CA CYS A 56 -8.50 -0.52 -1.68
C CYS A 56 -9.08 -0.97 -0.33
N ASN A 57 -8.24 -1.44 0.58
CA ASN A 57 -8.67 -1.84 1.92
C ASN A 57 -9.09 -0.62 2.76
N GLN A 58 -8.26 0.41 2.80
CA GLN A 58 -8.49 1.62 3.59
C GLN A 58 -9.75 2.37 3.16
N TYR A 59 -9.98 2.47 1.86
CA TYR A 59 -11.08 3.24 1.27
C TYR A 59 -12.22 2.37 0.74
N SER A 60 -12.30 1.10 1.16
CA SER A 60 -13.26 0.11 0.65
C SER A 60 -14.70 0.59 0.59
N SER A 61 -15.14 1.40 1.57
CA SER A 61 -16.53 1.92 1.65
C SER A 61 -16.82 3.09 0.70
N ILE A 62 -15.80 3.76 0.18
CA ILE A 62 -15.96 4.98 -0.63
C ILE A 62 -15.37 4.88 -2.05
N LEU A 63 -14.82 3.74 -2.45
CA LEU A 63 -14.19 3.58 -3.77
C LEU A 63 -15.10 4.04 -4.91
N SER A 64 -16.36 3.62 -4.89
CA SER A 64 -17.33 4.00 -5.92
C SER A 64 -17.62 5.49 -5.94
N SER A 65 -17.69 6.14 -4.77
CA SER A 65 -17.97 7.58 -4.67
C SER A 65 -16.80 8.45 -5.13
N ILE A 66 -15.57 7.94 -5.04
CA ILE A 66 -14.40 8.60 -5.63
C ILE A 66 -14.13 8.18 -7.08
N GLY A 67 -15.07 7.51 -7.74
CA GLY A 67 -14.97 7.11 -9.15
C GLY A 67 -13.93 6.03 -9.43
N PHE A 68 -13.53 5.26 -8.41
CA PHE A 68 -12.56 4.18 -8.55
C PHE A 68 -13.27 2.83 -8.74
N ASP A 69 -12.98 2.16 -9.85
CA ASP A 69 -13.54 0.86 -10.20
C ASP A 69 -12.45 -0.22 -10.23
N THR A 70 -12.48 -1.12 -9.24
CA THR A 70 -11.51 -2.21 -9.13
C THR A 70 -11.54 -3.23 -10.28
N LYS A 71 -12.56 -3.17 -11.15
CA LYS A 71 -12.73 -4.07 -12.29
C LYS A 71 -12.18 -3.51 -13.60
N LYS A 72 -11.88 -2.22 -13.64
CA LYS A 72 -11.32 -1.56 -14.83
C LYS A 72 -9.80 -1.43 -14.74
N PRO A 73 -9.10 -1.43 -15.87
CA PRO A 73 -7.67 -1.10 -15.91
C PRO A 73 -7.41 0.27 -15.29
N LEU A 74 -6.35 0.40 -14.49
CA LEU A 74 -6.04 1.63 -13.75
C LEU A 74 -5.54 2.77 -14.65
N ASP A 75 -4.92 2.44 -15.77
CA ASP A 75 -4.45 3.36 -16.81
C ASP A 75 -5.58 3.91 -17.69
N GLU A 76 -6.79 3.32 -17.64
CA GLU A 76 -8.00 3.78 -18.31
C GLU A 76 -8.90 4.62 -17.40
N GLN A 77 -8.55 4.79 -16.13
CA GLN A 77 -9.35 5.51 -15.15
C GLN A 77 -8.68 6.80 -14.73
N LYS A 78 -9.38 7.93 -14.86
CA LYS A 78 -8.90 9.22 -14.37
C LYS A 78 -8.71 9.19 -12.85
N CYS A 79 -7.59 9.70 -12.36
CA CYS A 79 -7.40 9.94 -10.93
C CYS A 79 -8.30 11.10 -10.48
N THR A 80 -9.18 10.84 -9.53
CA THR A 80 -10.18 11.84 -9.08
C THR A 80 -9.84 12.50 -7.76
N ILE A 81 -8.81 12.00 -7.06
CA ILE A 81 -8.40 12.51 -5.74
C ILE A 81 -7.17 13.41 -5.81
N SER A 82 -6.56 13.55 -6.97
CA SER A 82 -5.40 14.40 -7.19
C SER A 82 -5.37 14.91 -8.64
N GLU A 83 -5.07 16.17 -8.82
CA GLU A 83 -4.85 16.78 -10.14
C GLU A 83 -3.42 16.56 -10.66
N GLU A 84 -2.52 16.03 -9.82
CA GLU A 84 -1.12 15.76 -10.18
C GLU A 84 -1.00 14.53 -11.10
N PHE A 85 -1.96 13.60 -11.03
CA PHE A 85 -1.94 12.33 -11.75
C PHE A 85 -3.12 12.24 -12.73
N ASP A 86 -2.81 11.91 -13.97
CA ASP A 86 -3.83 11.74 -15.00
C ASP A 86 -4.66 10.47 -14.76
N THR A 87 -4.01 9.38 -14.34
CA THR A 87 -4.64 8.07 -14.11
C THR A 87 -4.39 7.54 -12.71
N TRP A 88 -5.23 6.59 -12.29
CA TRP A 88 -4.99 5.84 -11.06
C TRP A 88 -3.71 5.01 -11.13
N ASP A 89 -3.31 4.58 -12.32
CA ASP A 89 -2.04 3.87 -12.53
C ASP A 89 -0.84 4.77 -12.20
N ASP A 90 -0.87 6.04 -12.65
CA ASP A 90 0.18 7.01 -12.34
C ASP A 90 0.25 7.32 -10.84
N TYR A 91 -0.92 7.44 -10.20
CA TYR A 91 -1.01 7.61 -8.75
C TYR A 91 -0.33 6.45 -8.00
N PHE A 92 -0.66 5.20 -8.33
CA PHE A 92 -0.07 4.05 -7.64
C PHE A 92 1.40 3.82 -8.00
N LYS A 93 1.84 4.14 -9.20
CA LYS A 93 3.27 4.16 -9.56
C LYS A 93 4.04 5.16 -8.70
N ASN A 94 3.50 6.36 -8.52
CA ASN A 94 4.12 7.35 -7.65
C ASN A 94 4.08 6.92 -6.18
N ALA A 95 2.98 6.38 -5.69
CA ALA A 95 2.87 5.87 -4.31
C ALA A 95 3.91 4.78 -4.03
N ALA A 96 4.08 3.84 -4.96
CA ALA A 96 5.11 2.81 -4.86
C ALA A 96 6.53 3.40 -4.83
N LYS A 97 6.81 4.36 -5.71
CA LYS A 97 8.10 5.06 -5.75
C LYS A 97 8.38 5.78 -4.42
N GLN A 98 7.42 6.54 -3.90
CA GLN A 98 7.58 7.26 -2.63
C GLN A 98 7.79 6.30 -1.47
N ASN A 99 7.06 5.19 -1.42
CA ASN A 99 7.26 4.15 -0.41
C ASN A 99 8.68 3.58 -0.45
N LEU A 100 9.18 3.21 -1.64
CA LEU A 100 10.54 2.67 -1.80
C LEU A 100 11.61 3.71 -1.43
N VAL A 101 11.40 4.99 -1.74
CA VAL A 101 12.29 6.09 -1.32
C VAL A 101 12.33 6.19 0.20
N GLN A 102 11.17 6.20 0.85
CA GLN A 102 11.07 6.29 2.30
C GLN A 102 11.71 5.09 3.00
N VAL A 103 11.37 3.87 2.57
CA VAL A 103 11.93 2.63 3.12
C VAL A 103 13.45 2.61 2.95
N THR A 104 13.97 2.99 1.77
CA THR A 104 15.42 3.07 1.56
C THR A 104 16.08 4.04 2.53
N ALA A 105 15.55 5.25 2.67
CA ALA A 105 16.12 6.26 3.56
C ALA A 105 16.13 5.80 5.02
N LEU A 106 15.04 5.17 5.48
CA LEU A 106 14.95 4.63 6.85
C LEU A 106 15.90 3.44 7.07
N CYS A 107 16.00 2.53 6.11
CA CYS A 107 16.95 1.41 6.18
C CYS A 107 18.41 1.89 6.16
N ASP A 108 18.72 2.92 5.39
CA ASP A 108 20.08 3.50 5.38
C ASP A 108 20.40 4.20 6.71
N ALA A 109 19.41 4.88 7.29
CA ALA A 109 19.55 5.49 8.62
C ALA A 109 19.71 4.41 9.72
N ALA A 110 18.92 3.33 9.65
CA ALA A 110 19.05 2.17 10.54
C ALA A 110 20.46 1.57 10.49
N LYS A 111 20.97 1.33 9.29
CA LYS A 111 22.35 0.80 9.10
C LYS A 111 23.41 1.73 9.70
N LYS A 112 23.28 3.05 9.49
CA LYS A 112 24.21 4.05 10.06
C LYS A 112 24.14 4.07 11.59
N ALA A 113 22.97 3.80 12.16
CA ALA A 113 22.77 3.69 13.61
C ALA A 113 23.15 2.32 14.17
N GLY A 114 23.61 1.36 13.35
CA GLY A 114 23.93 0.01 13.77
C GLY A 114 22.71 -0.86 14.11
N ILE A 115 21.51 -0.46 13.67
CA ILE A 115 20.27 -1.18 13.91
C ILE A 115 20.10 -2.26 12.85
N THR A 116 19.80 -3.47 13.30
CA THR A 116 19.54 -4.65 12.48
C THR A 116 18.28 -5.37 12.99
N LEU A 117 17.72 -6.24 12.18
CA LEU A 117 16.63 -7.12 12.61
C LEU A 117 17.20 -8.17 13.58
N ASP A 118 16.56 -8.31 14.74
CA ASP A 118 16.81 -9.37 15.71
C ASP A 118 15.86 -10.57 15.52
N GLU A 119 15.86 -11.51 16.46
CA GLU A 119 15.05 -12.73 16.40
C GLU A 119 13.54 -12.41 16.46
N ASP A 120 13.14 -11.42 17.26
CA ASP A 120 11.74 -11.01 17.37
C ASP A 120 11.25 -10.37 16.06
N ASP A 121 12.06 -9.50 15.46
CA ASP A 121 11.77 -8.92 14.15
C ASP A 121 11.66 -9.98 13.06
N GLN A 122 12.54 -10.99 13.08
CA GLN A 122 12.48 -12.10 12.13
C GLN A 122 11.22 -12.93 12.33
N HIS A 123 10.78 -13.10 13.57
CA HIS A 123 9.52 -13.78 13.87
C HIS A 123 8.31 -13.00 13.31
N GLU A 124 8.28 -11.68 13.45
CA GLU A 124 7.24 -10.86 12.85
C GLU A 124 7.21 -10.96 11.32
N VAL A 125 8.39 -10.97 10.68
CA VAL A 125 8.49 -11.21 9.22
C VAL A 125 7.96 -12.60 8.86
N ASP A 126 8.27 -13.62 9.65
CA ASP A 126 7.79 -14.98 9.43
C ASP A 126 6.28 -15.09 9.61
N GLU A 127 5.70 -14.41 10.60
CA GLU A 127 4.26 -14.34 10.78
C GLU A 127 3.57 -13.67 9.59
N GLN A 128 4.05 -12.50 9.16
CA GLN A 128 3.52 -11.81 7.98
C GLN A 128 3.61 -12.70 6.73
N PHE A 129 4.71 -13.41 6.56
CA PHE A 129 4.87 -14.33 5.43
C PHE A 129 3.91 -15.53 5.54
N SER A 130 3.63 -16.03 6.75
CA SER A 130 2.67 -17.09 7.01
C SER A 130 1.24 -16.71 6.62
N TYR A 131 0.84 -15.44 6.77
CA TYR A 131 -0.45 -14.95 6.25
C TYR A 131 -0.53 -15.03 4.71
N ILE A 132 0.59 -14.77 4.02
CA ILE A 132 0.66 -14.96 2.55
C ILE A 132 0.47 -16.45 2.20
N GLU A 133 1.10 -17.35 2.93
CA GLU A 133 0.96 -18.80 2.71
C GLU A 133 -0.45 -19.30 3.00
N LEU A 134 -1.06 -18.79 4.06
CA LEU A 134 -2.45 -19.12 4.41
C LEU A 134 -3.42 -18.61 3.33
N SER A 135 -3.23 -17.38 2.86
CA SER A 135 -4.02 -16.80 1.79
C SER A 135 -3.91 -17.62 0.50
N ALA A 136 -2.70 -18.06 0.13
CA ALA A 136 -2.51 -18.90 -1.03
C ALA A 136 -3.32 -20.20 -0.94
N LYS A 137 -3.38 -20.82 0.24
CA LYS A 137 -4.20 -22.03 0.51
C LYS A 137 -5.69 -21.70 0.45
N GLN A 138 -6.11 -20.64 1.11
CA GLN A 138 -7.52 -20.22 1.19
C GLN A 138 -8.10 -19.94 -0.20
N TYR A 139 -7.34 -19.25 -1.04
CA TYR A 139 -7.72 -18.94 -2.42
C TYR A 139 -7.41 -20.08 -3.41
N LYS A 140 -7.03 -21.27 -2.90
CA LYS A 140 -6.80 -22.49 -3.68
C LYS A 140 -5.76 -22.34 -4.80
N TYR A 141 -4.74 -21.54 -4.59
CA TYR A 141 -3.60 -21.50 -5.51
C TYR A 141 -2.76 -22.77 -5.39
N SER A 142 -2.23 -23.25 -6.52
CA SER A 142 -1.39 -24.46 -6.54
C SER A 142 -0.06 -24.31 -5.83
N SER A 143 0.39 -23.06 -5.59
CA SER A 143 1.57 -22.74 -4.80
C SER A 143 1.56 -21.27 -4.34
N VAL A 144 2.32 -20.98 -3.29
CA VAL A 144 2.54 -19.60 -2.81
C VAL A 144 3.13 -18.71 -3.90
N SER A 145 4.04 -19.24 -4.72
CA SER A 145 4.62 -18.47 -5.83
C SER A 145 3.57 -18.09 -6.87
N LYS A 146 2.60 -18.94 -7.15
CA LYS A 146 1.49 -18.62 -8.07
C LYS A 146 0.56 -17.56 -7.47
N TYR A 147 0.29 -17.64 -6.18
CA TYR A 147 -0.46 -16.62 -5.46
C TYR A 147 0.26 -15.26 -5.52
N LEU A 148 1.55 -15.23 -5.18
CA LEU A 148 2.34 -14.00 -5.20
C LEU A 148 2.36 -13.35 -6.58
N GLN A 149 2.53 -14.13 -7.64
CA GLN A 149 2.50 -13.61 -9.01
C GLN A 149 1.11 -13.07 -9.41
N ALA A 150 0.05 -13.72 -8.98
CA ALA A 150 -1.32 -13.28 -9.28
C ALA A 150 -1.70 -12.00 -8.53
N VAL A 151 -1.26 -11.87 -7.27
CA VAL A 151 -1.63 -10.75 -6.41
C VAL A 151 -0.69 -9.56 -6.59
N TYR A 152 0.61 -9.80 -6.62
CA TYR A 152 1.64 -8.75 -6.61
C TYR A 152 2.29 -8.53 -7.98
N GLY A 153 2.03 -9.41 -8.96
CA GLY A 153 2.53 -9.26 -10.32
C GLY A 153 3.69 -10.17 -10.67
N ASN A 154 4.05 -10.12 -11.95
CA ASN A 154 5.07 -10.99 -12.52
C ASN A 154 6.43 -10.81 -11.83
N GLY A 155 7.12 -11.93 -11.64
CA GLY A 155 8.46 -11.96 -11.04
C GLY A 155 8.46 -11.97 -9.51
N VAL A 156 7.35 -11.66 -8.83
CA VAL A 156 7.30 -11.69 -7.37
C VAL A 156 7.35 -13.13 -6.88
N THR A 157 8.50 -13.49 -6.33
CA THR A 157 8.81 -14.80 -5.74
C THR A 157 8.69 -14.73 -4.21
N LYS A 158 8.73 -15.88 -3.54
CA LYS A 158 8.85 -15.94 -2.07
C LYS A 158 10.03 -15.11 -1.55
N LYS A 159 11.19 -15.20 -2.24
CA LYS A 159 12.40 -14.46 -1.87
C LYS A 159 12.17 -12.95 -1.98
N VAL A 160 11.55 -12.47 -3.06
CA VAL A 160 11.25 -11.05 -3.25
C VAL A 160 10.28 -10.56 -2.17
N ALA A 161 9.17 -11.27 -1.94
CA ALA A 161 8.19 -10.89 -0.94
C ALA A 161 8.81 -10.83 0.46
N ARG A 162 9.60 -11.84 0.85
CA ARG A 162 10.29 -11.85 2.15
C ARG A 162 11.26 -10.69 2.28
N HIS A 163 12.07 -10.44 1.27
CA HIS A 163 13.02 -9.31 1.28
C HIS A 163 12.30 -7.97 1.46
N MET A 164 11.16 -7.76 0.79
CA MET A 164 10.37 -6.54 0.95
C MET A 164 9.75 -6.40 2.35
N LEU A 165 9.34 -7.51 2.96
CA LEU A 165 8.88 -7.53 4.36
C LEU A 165 10.04 -7.19 5.32
N GLU A 166 11.21 -7.75 5.13
CA GLU A 166 12.42 -7.46 5.93
C GLU A 166 12.81 -5.98 5.85
N LEU A 167 12.79 -5.38 4.66
CA LEU A 167 13.04 -3.94 4.49
C LEU A 167 12.00 -3.10 5.22
N SER A 168 10.73 -3.46 5.11
CA SER A 168 9.64 -2.77 5.80
C SER A 168 9.78 -2.88 7.32
N GLN A 169 10.11 -4.07 7.84
CA GLN A 169 10.32 -4.30 9.27
C GLN A 169 11.50 -3.49 9.81
N LEU A 170 12.63 -3.45 9.09
CA LEU A 170 13.79 -2.65 9.49
C LEU A 170 13.48 -1.15 9.51
N ALA A 171 12.75 -0.66 8.49
CA ALA A 171 12.32 0.74 8.44
C ALA A 171 11.36 1.07 9.59
N SER A 172 10.43 0.18 9.91
CA SER A 172 9.49 0.33 11.04
C SER A 172 10.22 0.34 12.38
N LYS A 173 11.13 -0.61 12.61
CA LYS A 173 11.96 -0.68 13.82
C LYS A 173 12.75 0.60 14.06
N TYR A 174 13.41 1.10 13.02
CA TYR A 174 14.16 2.35 13.12
C TYR A 174 13.22 3.53 13.44
N SER A 175 12.09 3.64 12.75
CA SER A 175 11.12 4.70 12.99
C SER A 175 10.58 4.66 14.41
N GLN A 176 10.26 3.47 14.93
CA GLN A 176 9.78 3.29 16.29
C GLN A 176 10.84 3.71 17.32
N GLN A 177 12.09 3.28 17.14
CA GLN A 177 13.18 3.69 18.04
C GLN A 177 13.42 5.21 18.03
N GLN A 178 13.28 5.85 16.86
CA GLN A 178 13.37 7.31 16.78
C GLN A 178 12.21 7.97 17.54
N TYR A 179 10.99 7.48 17.35
CA TYR A 179 9.81 7.97 18.06
C TYR A 179 9.97 7.84 19.58
N ASP A 180 10.41 6.68 20.05
CA ASP A 180 10.60 6.39 21.47
C ASP A 180 11.75 7.22 22.09
N SER A 181 12.66 7.72 21.27
CA SER A 181 13.77 8.57 21.71
C SER A 181 13.38 10.02 21.94
N TYR A 182 12.20 10.46 21.43
CA TYR A 182 11.75 11.83 21.65
C TYR A 182 11.35 12.06 23.10
N THR A 183 11.92 13.09 23.68
CA THR A 183 11.56 13.58 25.02
C THR A 183 11.10 15.02 24.90
N TYR A 184 10.05 15.35 25.60
CA TYR A 184 9.51 16.72 25.65
C TYR A 184 9.68 17.27 27.05
N THR A 185 10.03 18.57 27.15
CA THR A 185 10.04 19.25 28.43
C THR A 185 8.60 19.61 28.86
N ASP A 186 8.40 19.84 30.16
CA ASP A 186 7.09 20.25 30.66
C ASP A 186 6.60 21.55 30.04
N GLU A 187 7.53 22.47 29.68
CA GLU A 187 7.23 23.72 29.00
C GLU A 187 6.71 23.46 27.57
N GLN A 188 7.35 22.54 26.81
CA GLN A 188 6.91 22.17 25.46
C GLN A 188 5.54 21.49 25.47
N ILE A 189 5.28 20.66 26.48
CA ILE A 189 3.98 20.01 26.68
C ILE A 189 2.91 21.06 26.98
N ALA A 190 3.20 22.01 27.86
CA ALA A 190 2.28 23.08 28.25
C ALA A 190 1.98 24.02 27.05
N GLU A 191 2.99 24.37 26.27
CA GLU A 191 2.84 25.21 25.06
C GLU A 191 1.96 24.50 24.02
N ASN A 192 2.26 23.23 23.71
CA ASN A 192 1.48 22.44 22.76
C ASN A 192 0.02 22.25 23.22
N TYR A 193 -0.20 22.03 24.54
CA TYR A 193 -1.54 21.97 25.09
C TYR A 193 -2.28 23.31 24.94
N ALA A 194 -1.62 24.42 25.24
CA ALA A 194 -2.24 25.74 25.12
C ALA A 194 -2.67 26.07 23.68
N GLU A 195 -1.84 25.70 22.70
CA GLU A 195 -2.12 25.91 21.27
C GLU A 195 -3.21 25.00 20.73
N ASN A 196 -3.30 23.75 21.25
CA ASN A 196 -4.18 22.71 20.73
C ASN A 196 -5.24 22.27 21.76
N LYS A 197 -5.59 23.12 22.71
CA LYS A 197 -6.48 22.81 23.85
C LYS A 197 -7.77 22.11 23.42
N ASN A 198 -8.42 22.60 22.38
CA ASN A 198 -9.69 22.03 21.89
C ASN A 198 -9.56 20.60 21.36
N SER A 199 -8.35 20.15 21.00
CA SER A 199 -8.09 18.78 20.54
C SER A 199 -7.84 17.82 21.69
N TYR A 200 -7.43 18.35 22.86
CA TYR A 200 -7.12 17.54 24.05
C TYR A 200 -8.21 17.54 25.10
N ASP A 201 -8.98 18.65 25.20
CA ASP A 201 -10.03 18.79 26.20
C ASP A 201 -11.24 17.93 25.85
N VAL A 202 -11.79 17.26 26.85
CA VAL A 202 -13.06 16.53 26.77
C VAL A 202 -14.14 17.38 27.39
N PHE A 203 -15.15 17.71 26.63
CA PHE A 203 -16.29 18.50 27.08
C PHE A 203 -17.48 17.58 27.37
N ASN A 204 -17.98 17.64 28.62
CA ASN A 204 -19.26 17.02 28.97
C ASN A 204 -20.36 18.08 28.86
N TYR A 205 -21.37 17.81 28.08
CA TYR A 205 -22.52 18.70 27.92
C TYR A 205 -23.84 17.93 28.05
N GLN A 206 -24.86 18.63 28.53
CA GLN A 206 -26.24 18.14 28.52
C GLN A 206 -27.02 19.01 27.54
N TYR A 207 -27.87 18.39 26.74
CA TYR A 207 -28.77 19.12 25.86
C TYR A 207 -30.20 18.68 26.11
N TYR A 208 -31.12 19.62 25.93
CA TYR A 208 -32.55 19.37 25.98
C TYR A 208 -33.15 19.63 24.61
N LEU A 209 -33.86 18.64 24.10
CA LEU A 209 -34.63 18.80 22.87
C LEU A 209 -36.02 19.27 23.25
N VAL A 210 -36.35 20.53 22.93
CA VAL A 210 -37.67 21.06 23.09
C VAL A 210 -38.35 20.98 21.71
N LYS A 211 -39.35 20.13 21.58
CA LYS A 211 -40.20 20.15 20.38
C LYS A 211 -41.03 21.43 20.42
N ALA A 212 -40.96 22.25 19.37
CA ALA A 212 -41.89 23.34 19.18
C ALA A 212 -43.31 22.77 19.09
N ALA A 213 -44.23 23.40 19.79
CA ALA A 213 -45.64 23.06 19.62
C ALA A 213 -46.04 23.42 18.17
N THR A 214 -46.43 22.44 17.40
CA THR A 214 -47.01 22.65 16.07
C THR A 214 -48.48 22.97 16.28
N GLU A 215 -48.90 24.19 15.95
CA GLU A 215 -50.34 24.50 15.85
C GLU A 215 -50.84 23.86 14.54
N GLU A 216 -51.79 22.95 14.68
CA GLU A 216 -52.56 22.47 13.53
C GLU A 216 -53.47 23.58 13.05
N THR A 217 -53.19 24.17 11.92
CA THR A 217 -54.09 25.09 11.27
C THR A 217 -54.94 24.34 10.26
N THR A 218 -56.26 24.28 10.50
CA THR A 218 -57.22 23.76 9.54
C THR A 218 -57.53 24.88 8.57
N GLY A 219 -57.14 24.74 7.32
CA GLY A 219 -57.49 25.68 6.26
C GLY A 219 -59.01 25.71 6.00
N ALA A 220 -59.50 26.77 5.38
CA ALA A 220 -60.89 26.93 5.01
C ALA A 220 -61.36 25.85 4.02
N ASP A 221 -60.49 25.07 3.47
CA ASP A 221 -60.66 23.91 2.59
C ASP A 221 -60.81 22.57 3.32
N GLY A 222 -60.75 22.58 4.66
CA GLY A 222 -60.87 21.39 5.50
C GLY A 222 -59.61 20.51 5.56
N ASN A 223 -58.47 20.95 4.96
CA ASN A 223 -57.21 20.24 5.04
C ASN A 223 -56.34 20.73 6.23
N THR A 224 -55.84 19.80 7.03
CA THR A 224 -54.96 20.07 8.17
C THR A 224 -53.53 20.03 7.69
N SER A 225 -52.77 21.12 7.88
CA SER A 225 -51.29 21.16 7.69
C SER A 225 -50.59 21.37 9.03
N THR A 226 -49.54 20.61 9.23
CA THR A 226 -48.59 20.70 10.39
C THR A 226 -47.36 21.44 10.02
#